data_67d95765d0999df61a8456356a2083a8
#
_entry.id   67d95765d0999df61a8456356a2083a8
#
_cell.length_a   1.000
_cell.length_b   1.000
_cell.length_c   1.000
_cell.angle_alpha   90.00
_cell.angle_beta   90.00
_cell.angle_gamma   90.00
#
_symmetry.space_group_name_H-M   'P 1'
#
loop_
_entity.id
_entity.type
_entity.pdbx_description
1 polymer ?
#
loop_
_entity_poly.entity_id
_entity_poly.type
_entity_poly.pdbx_seq_one_letter_code
_entity_poly.pdbx_strand_id
1 'polypeptide(L)'
;NDSPEIIDRAVKNVAEQLDITEILNKYPYQMSGGQKQRVASARAIITSPSLVLADEPTGALDSRAAKLLLERFNMLNRELQATILMVTHDSFTASYASRIIFIKDGKIFHELNRGDDDRKTLFNKIIDVVSLLGGDAGDAL
;
A
#
# COMPACT_ATOMS: atom_id res chain seq x y z
N ASN A 1 -10.10 -14.24 -23.76
CA ASN A 1 -11.27 -14.12 -22.88
C ASN A 1 -11.25 -15.31 -21.92
N ASP A 2 -11.02 -15.05 -20.63
CA ASP A 2 -11.03 -16.08 -19.61
C ASP A 2 -12.45 -16.66 -19.45
N SER A 3 -12.54 -17.95 -19.14
CA SER A 3 -13.85 -18.55 -18.87
C SER A 3 -14.48 -17.99 -17.60
N PRO A 4 -15.82 -17.99 -17.46
CA PRO A 4 -16.51 -17.54 -16.25
C PRO A 4 -15.97 -18.20 -14.96
N GLU A 5 -15.58 -19.47 -15.05
CA GLU A 5 -15.03 -20.21 -13.90
C GLU A 5 -13.64 -19.71 -13.50
N ILE A 6 -12.79 -19.31 -14.44
CA ILE A 6 -11.47 -18.73 -14.17
C ILE A 6 -11.66 -17.38 -13.49
N ILE A 7 -12.57 -16.54 -14.01
CA ILE A 7 -12.89 -15.24 -13.43
C ILE A 7 -13.42 -15.39 -12.00
N ASP A 8 -14.37 -16.28 -11.77
CA ASP A 8 -14.96 -16.52 -10.45
C ASP A 8 -13.92 -16.97 -9.43
N ARG A 9 -13.00 -17.86 -9.84
CA ARG A 9 -11.89 -18.32 -9.00
C ARG A 9 -10.94 -17.18 -8.64
N ALA A 10 -10.58 -16.33 -9.60
CA ALA A 10 -9.71 -15.18 -9.37
C ALA A 10 -10.35 -14.17 -8.39
N VAL A 11 -11.66 -13.88 -8.58
CA VAL A 11 -12.41 -12.99 -7.68
C VAL A 11 -12.45 -13.54 -6.26
N LYS A 12 -12.79 -14.82 -6.07
CA LYS A 12 -12.83 -15.46 -4.75
C LYS A 12 -11.46 -15.42 -4.06
N ASN A 13 -10.40 -15.78 -4.79
CA ASN A 13 -9.04 -15.79 -4.25
C ASN A 13 -8.62 -14.39 -3.74
N VAL A 14 -8.79 -13.35 -4.55
CA VAL A 14 -8.44 -11.97 -4.13
C VAL A 14 -9.34 -11.49 -3.00
N ALA A 15 -10.63 -11.86 -3.01
CA ALA A 15 -11.56 -11.49 -1.95
C ALA A 15 -11.18 -12.10 -0.59
N GLU A 16 -10.75 -13.36 -0.56
CA GLU A 16 -10.23 -14.00 0.65
C GLU A 16 -8.96 -13.31 1.16
N GLN A 17 -8.02 -13.00 0.26
CA GLN A 17 -6.75 -12.38 0.59
C GLN A 17 -6.89 -10.97 1.18
N LEU A 18 -7.92 -10.22 0.81
CA LEU A 18 -8.19 -8.88 1.28
C LEU A 18 -9.34 -8.79 2.30
N ASP A 19 -9.84 -9.95 2.76
CA ASP A 19 -10.92 -10.05 3.75
C ASP A 19 -12.16 -9.24 3.32
N ILE A 20 -12.62 -9.49 2.08
CA ILE A 20 -13.81 -8.86 1.49
C ILE A 20 -14.84 -9.86 0.97
N THR A 21 -14.70 -11.13 1.30
CA THR A 21 -15.61 -12.21 0.82
C THR A 21 -17.06 -11.93 1.19
N GLU A 22 -17.30 -11.44 2.42
CA GLU A 22 -18.64 -11.14 2.93
C GLU A 22 -19.35 -9.97 2.22
N ILE A 23 -18.60 -9.15 1.48
CA ILE A 23 -19.14 -7.96 0.82
C ILE A 23 -19.24 -8.10 -0.71
N LEU A 24 -18.90 -9.28 -1.28
CA LEU A 24 -18.97 -9.52 -2.72
C LEU A 24 -20.35 -9.26 -3.33
N ASN A 25 -21.41 -9.45 -2.53
CA ASN A 25 -22.81 -9.25 -2.95
C ASN A 25 -23.39 -7.90 -2.48
N LYS A 26 -22.57 -7.01 -1.92
CA LYS A 26 -23.03 -5.68 -1.48
C LYS A 26 -22.89 -4.64 -2.58
N TYR A 27 -23.83 -3.71 -2.61
CA TYR A 27 -23.71 -2.51 -3.45
C TYR A 27 -22.75 -1.49 -2.84
N PRO A 28 -22.10 -0.63 -3.65
CA PRO A 28 -21.14 0.36 -3.15
C PRO A 28 -21.66 1.28 -2.03
N TYR A 29 -22.95 1.61 -2.04
CA TYR A 29 -23.57 2.45 -1.00
C TYR A 29 -23.75 1.73 0.35
N GLN A 30 -23.65 0.41 0.37
CA GLN A 30 -23.73 -0.43 1.58
C GLN A 30 -22.36 -0.69 2.21
N MET A 31 -21.29 -0.18 1.62
CA MET A 31 -19.91 -0.42 2.05
C MET A 31 -19.38 0.76 2.87
N SER A 32 -18.63 0.45 3.93
CA SER A 32 -17.81 1.45 4.64
C SER A 32 -16.66 1.97 3.77
N GLY A 33 -16.03 3.09 4.17
CA GLY A 33 -14.87 3.63 3.48
C GLY A 33 -13.73 2.62 3.33
N GLY A 34 -13.39 1.91 4.42
CA GLY A 34 -12.37 0.87 4.41
C GLY A 34 -12.73 -0.33 3.51
N GLN A 35 -14.00 -0.75 3.47
CA GLN A 35 -14.46 -1.79 2.55
C GLN A 35 -14.32 -1.35 1.09
N LYS A 36 -14.71 -0.11 0.76
CA LYS A 36 -14.53 0.46 -0.59
C LYS A 36 -13.06 0.47 -0.99
N GLN A 37 -12.17 0.85 -0.09
CA GLN A 37 -10.73 0.89 -0.36
C GLN A 37 -10.15 -0.52 -0.59
N ARG A 38 -10.56 -1.52 0.19
CA ARG A 38 -10.16 -2.93 -0.04
C ARG A 38 -10.66 -3.45 -1.38
N VAL A 39 -11.89 -3.12 -1.78
CA VAL A 39 -12.44 -3.49 -3.09
C VAL A 39 -11.67 -2.79 -4.22
N ALA A 40 -11.33 -1.50 -4.08
CA ALA A 40 -10.52 -0.79 -5.06
C ALA A 40 -9.13 -1.43 -5.22
N SER A 41 -8.49 -1.82 -4.11
CA SER A 41 -7.22 -2.55 -4.11
C SER A 41 -7.35 -3.93 -4.78
N ALA A 42 -8.43 -4.68 -4.48
CA ALA A 42 -8.71 -5.96 -5.12
C ALA A 42 -8.82 -5.83 -6.65
N ARG A 43 -9.53 -4.81 -7.12
CA ARG A 43 -9.65 -4.52 -8.55
C ARG A 43 -8.31 -4.19 -9.20
N ALA A 44 -7.43 -3.47 -8.51
CA ALA A 44 -6.12 -3.11 -9.02
C ALA A 44 -5.18 -4.32 -9.17
N ILE A 45 -5.32 -5.35 -8.33
CA ILE A 45 -4.37 -6.46 -8.27
C ILE A 45 -4.87 -7.77 -8.91
N ILE A 46 -6.18 -7.91 -9.17
CA ILE A 46 -6.79 -9.16 -9.66
C ILE A 46 -6.23 -9.60 -11.02
N THR A 47 -5.80 -8.63 -11.85
CA THR A 47 -5.23 -8.89 -13.17
C THR A 47 -3.73 -9.21 -13.15
N SER A 48 -3.13 -9.30 -11.97
CA SER A 48 -1.68 -9.48 -11.78
C SER A 48 -0.86 -8.46 -12.60
N PRO A 49 -1.06 -7.16 -12.38
CA PRO A 49 -0.44 -6.11 -13.19
C PRO A 49 1.08 -6.05 -12.98
N SER A 50 1.81 -5.59 -13.99
CA SER A 50 3.25 -5.31 -13.88
C SER A 50 3.58 -4.03 -13.10
N LEU A 51 2.62 -3.10 -12.99
CA LEU A 51 2.73 -1.83 -12.26
C LEU A 51 1.43 -1.56 -11.50
N VAL A 52 1.56 -1.27 -10.20
CA VAL A 52 0.48 -0.78 -9.33
C VAL A 52 0.82 0.62 -8.88
N LEU A 53 -0.12 1.55 -9.07
CA LEU A 53 -0.07 2.91 -8.54
C LEU A 53 -1.02 2.99 -7.34
N ALA A 54 -0.50 3.33 -6.18
CA ALA A 54 -1.25 3.38 -4.94
C ALA A 54 -1.06 4.74 -4.25
N ASP A 55 -2.14 5.51 -4.16
CA ASP A 55 -2.18 6.80 -3.47
C ASP A 55 -2.91 6.61 -2.14
N GLU A 56 -2.18 6.82 -1.03
CA GLU A 56 -2.65 6.60 0.35
C GLU A 56 -3.44 5.28 0.54
N PRO A 57 -2.88 4.13 0.14
CA PRO A 57 -3.65 2.89 0.03
C PRO A 57 -4.20 2.37 1.36
N THR A 58 -3.66 2.83 2.49
CA THR A 58 -4.04 2.42 3.84
C THR A 58 -4.88 3.46 4.59
N GLY A 59 -5.10 4.64 4.02
CA GLY A 59 -5.67 5.81 4.73
C GLY A 59 -7.06 5.61 5.34
N ALA A 60 -7.89 4.73 4.78
CA ALA A 60 -9.22 4.41 5.33
C ALA A 60 -9.30 3.00 5.95
N LEU A 61 -8.16 2.34 6.19
CA LEU A 61 -8.08 0.99 6.72
C LEU A 61 -7.72 0.99 8.21
N ASP A 62 -8.27 0.04 8.97
CA ASP A 62 -7.73 -0.30 10.27
C ASP A 62 -6.35 -1.00 10.14
N SER A 63 -5.63 -1.09 11.25
CA SER A 63 -4.26 -1.62 11.27
C SER A 63 -4.15 -3.05 10.72
N ARG A 64 -5.18 -3.89 10.92
CA ARG A 64 -5.20 -5.28 10.42
C ARG A 64 -5.36 -5.30 8.91
N ALA A 65 -6.33 -4.55 8.39
CA ALA A 65 -6.59 -4.46 6.96
C ALA A 65 -5.43 -3.79 6.21
N ALA A 66 -4.83 -2.74 6.79
CA ALA A 66 -3.63 -2.10 6.26
C ALA A 66 -2.48 -3.09 6.12
N LYS A 67 -2.20 -3.87 7.16
CA LYS A 67 -1.16 -4.89 7.14
C LYS A 67 -1.41 -5.93 6.04
N LEU A 68 -2.63 -6.48 5.93
CA LEU A 68 -2.97 -7.45 4.89
C LEU A 68 -2.75 -6.90 3.49
N LEU A 69 -3.15 -5.67 3.23
CA LEU A 69 -2.94 -5.02 1.93
C LEU A 69 -1.45 -4.87 1.60
N LEU A 70 -0.65 -4.39 2.57
CA LEU A 70 0.79 -4.18 2.38
C LEU A 70 1.55 -5.51 2.20
N GLU A 71 1.15 -6.56 2.92
CA GLU A 71 1.69 -7.91 2.71
C GLU A 71 1.33 -8.45 1.31
N ARG A 72 0.13 -8.13 0.81
CA ARG A 72 -0.25 -8.47 -0.56
C ARG A 72 0.58 -7.73 -1.60
N PHE A 73 0.84 -6.44 -1.42
CA PHE A 73 1.76 -5.69 -2.28
C PHE A 73 3.17 -6.30 -2.28
N ASN A 74 3.68 -6.68 -1.12
CA ASN A 74 4.97 -7.38 -1.04
C ASN A 74 4.98 -8.70 -1.83
N MET A 75 3.90 -9.49 -1.75
CA MET A 75 3.79 -10.73 -2.50
C MET A 75 3.77 -10.47 -4.01
N LEU A 76 2.98 -9.51 -4.49
CA LEU A 76 2.96 -9.11 -5.89
C LEU A 76 4.36 -8.69 -6.40
N ASN A 77 5.08 -7.93 -5.59
CA ASN A 77 6.44 -7.51 -5.94
C ASN A 77 7.42 -8.68 -6.00
N ARG A 78 7.42 -9.57 -4.99
CA ARG A 78 8.40 -10.66 -4.88
C ARG A 78 8.12 -11.83 -5.83
N GLU A 79 6.85 -12.24 -5.93
CA GLU A 79 6.47 -13.44 -6.66
C GLU A 79 6.13 -13.16 -8.12
N LEU A 80 5.48 -12.02 -8.40
CA LEU A 80 5.04 -11.64 -9.73
C LEU A 80 5.89 -10.52 -10.36
N GLN A 81 6.94 -10.07 -9.66
CA GLN A 81 7.85 -9.01 -10.13
C GLN A 81 7.11 -7.70 -10.50
N ALA A 82 5.94 -7.46 -9.91
CA ALA A 82 5.19 -6.23 -10.11
C ALA A 82 5.90 -5.05 -9.43
N THR A 83 5.98 -3.93 -10.11
CA THR A 83 6.44 -2.67 -9.51
C THR A 83 5.28 -2.02 -8.76
N ILE A 84 5.50 -1.66 -7.49
CA ILE A 84 4.51 -0.93 -6.70
C ILE A 84 5.04 0.48 -6.47
N LEU A 85 4.39 1.47 -7.04
CA LEU A 85 4.65 2.88 -6.75
C LEU A 85 3.57 3.39 -5.78
N MET A 86 4.00 3.72 -4.57
CA MET A 86 3.10 4.09 -3.49
C MET A 86 3.40 5.52 -3.02
N VAL A 87 2.37 6.34 -2.89
CA VAL A 87 2.43 7.65 -2.25
C VAL A 87 1.76 7.54 -0.89
N THR A 88 2.44 7.99 0.17
CA THR A 88 1.89 7.96 1.52
C THR A 88 2.63 8.94 2.42
N HIS A 89 1.95 9.44 3.45
CA HIS A 89 2.55 10.19 4.56
C HIS A 89 2.69 9.33 5.83
N ASP A 90 2.25 8.08 5.78
CA ASP A 90 2.33 7.15 6.90
C ASP A 90 3.64 6.36 6.90
N SER A 91 4.44 6.53 7.94
CA SER A 91 5.74 5.89 8.09
C SER A 91 5.66 4.36 8.21
N PHE A 92 4.57 3.83 8.78
CA PHE A 92 4.35 2.39 8.86
C PHE A 92 4.16 1.81 7.44
N THR A 93 3.32 2.43 6.64
CA THR A 93 3.08 2.06 5.24
C THR A 93 4.38 2.15 4.43
N ALA A 94 5.12 3.26 4.55
CA ALA A 94 6.40 3.46 3.87
C ALA A 94 7.45 2.39 4.23
N SER A 95 7.42 1.84 5.46
CA SER A 95 8.36 0.81 5.91
C SER A 95 8.26 -0.53 5.17
N TYR A 96 7.23 -0.73 4.37
CA TYR A 96 7.08 -1.91 3.50
C TYR A 96 7.81 -1.78 2.17
N ALA A 97 8.19 -0.57 1.78
CA ALA A 97 8.89 -0.33 0.51
C ALA A 97 10.36 -0.78 0.56
N SER A 98 10.94 -1.06 -0.60
CA SER A 98 12.38 -1.31 -0.77
C SER A 98 13.18 -0.03 -0.96
N ARG A 99 12.53 1.02 -1.48
CA ARG A 99 13.11 2.34 -1.77
C ARG A 99 12.09 3.40 -1.38
N ILE A 100 12.54 4.44 -0.70
CA ILE A 100 11.69 5.54 -0.22
C ILE A 100 12.32 6.85 -0.67
N ILE A 101 11.51 7.69 -1.29
CA ILE A 101 11.90 9.03 -1.74
C ILE A 101 11.08 10.03 -0.94
N PHE A 102 11.75 10.89 -0.18
CA PHE A 102 11.14 11.98 0.55
C PHE A 102 11.08 13.23 -0.31
N ILE A 103 9.91 13.82 -0.40
CA ILE A 103 9.66 15.04 -1.18
C ILE A 103 9.30 16.17 -0.22
N LYS A 104 9.97 17.32 -0.35
CA LYS A 104 9.67 18.56 0.36
C LYS A 104 9.65 19.70 -0.65
N ASP A 105 8.61 20.52 -0.63
CA ASP A 105 8.46 21.69 -1.52
C ASP A 105 8.67 21.37 -3.01
N GLY A 106 8.15 20.22 -3.45
CA GLY A 106 8.23 19.75 -4.83
C GLY A 106 9.61 19.26 -5.27
N LYS A 107 10.55 19.08 -4.34
CA LYS A 107 11.91 18.60 -4.60
C LYS A 107 12.21 17.33 -3.80
N ILE A 108 13.11 16.51 -4.33
CA ILE A 108 13.63 15.35 -3.58
C ILE A 108 14.49 15.91 -2.43
N PHE A 109 14.08 15.59 -1.21
CA PHE A 109 14.78 15.97 0.01
C PHE A 109 15.78 14.89 0.44
N HIS A 110 15.34 13.64 0.44
CA HIS A 110 16.16 12.50 0.87
C HIS A 110 15.70 11.21 0.21
N GLU A 111 16.59 10.22 0.19
CA GLU A 111 16.29 8.87 -0.29
C GLU A 111 16.81 7.83 0.68
N LEU A 112 15.99 6.83 0.99
CA LEU A 112 16.37 5.63 1.75
C LEU A 112 16.19 4.39 0.88
N ASN A 113 17.20 3.54 0.89
CA ASN A 113 17.14 2.20 0.34
C ASN A 113 17.17 1.21 1.50
N ARG A 114 16.24 0.24 1.49
CA ARG A 114 16.12 -0.75 2.55
C ARG A 114 17.36 -1.63 2.66
N GLY A 115 17.91 -2.10 1.53
CA GLY A 115 19.02 -3.06 1.51
C GLY A 115 18.70 -4.29 2.36
N ASP A 116 19.61 -4.64 3.28
CA ASP A 116 19.48 -5.78 4.20
C ASP A 116 18.77 -5.43 5.52
N ASP A 117 18.32 -4.19 5.69
CA ASP A 117 17.61 -3.77 6.89
C ASP A 117 16.30 -4.57 7.08
N ASP A 118 16.00 -4.91 8.33
CA ASP A 118 14.67 -5.35 8.67
C ASP A 118 13.68 -4.17 8.63
N ARG A 119 12.38 -4.47 8.65
CA ARG A 119 11.35 -3.45 8.57
C ARG A 119 11.37 -2.47 9.76
N LYS A 120 11.72 -2.95 10.95
CA LYS A 120 11.79 -2.11 12.17
C LYS A 120 12.91 -1.09 12.06
N THR A 121 14.08 -1.53 11.61
CA THR A 121 15.24 -0.66 11.36
C THR A 121 14.91 0.40 10.32
N LEU A 122 14.31 0.00 9.19
CA LEU A 122 13.88 0.95 8.16
C LEU A 122 12.83 1.94 8.69
N PHE A 123 11.85 1.48 9.47
CA PHE A 123 10.85 2.34 10.08
C PHE A 123 11.49 3.42 10.96
N ASN A 124 12.47 3.07 11.80
CA ASN A 124 13.17 4.05 12.61
C ASN A 124 13.94 5.07 11.77
N LYS A 125 14.64 4.64 10.71
CA LYS A 125 15.28 5.56 9.75
C LYS A 125 14.29 6.51 9.08
N ILE A 126 13.07 6.04 8.76
CA ILE A 126 12.00 6.89 8.21
C ILE A 126 11.60 7.97 9.22
N ILE A 127 11.39 7.59 10.49
CA ILE A 127 11.02 8.53 11.56
C ILE A 127 12.09 9.60 11.73
N ASP A 128 13.37 9.23 11.70
CA ASP A 128 14.48 10.18 11.81
C ASP A 128 14.42 11.22 10.68
N VAL A 129 14.23 10.80 9.43
CA VAL A 129 14.11 11.71 8.28
C VAL A 129 12.87 12.60 8.38
N VAL A 130 11.71 12.01 8.77
CA VAL A 130 10.46 12.78 8.95
C VAL A 130 10.63 13.85 10.04
N SER A 131 11.34 13.54 11.12
CA SER A 131 11.64 14.50 12.19
C SER A 131 12.48 15.67 11.69
N LEU A 132 13.44 15.45 10.80
CA LEU A 132 14.21 16.50 10.14
C LEU A 132 13.33 17.34 9.20
N LEU A 133 12.42 16.72 8.46
CA LEU A 133 11.46 17.43 7.59
C LEU A 133 10.56 18.39 8.37
N GLY A 134 10.14 18.00 9.58
CA GLY A 134 9.30 18.83 10.46
C GLY A 134 10.07 19.87 11.26
N GLY A 135 11.35 19.63 11.57
CA GLY A 135 12.17 20.51 12.40
C GLY A 135 12.55 21.85 11.72
N ASP A 136 12.68 21.86 10.40
CA ASP A 136 12.97 23.10 9.64
C ASP A 136 11.79 24.12 9.62
N ALA A 137 10.59 23.72 10.07
CA ALA A 137 9.45 24.64 10.16
C ALA A 137 9.44 25.46 11.47
N GLY A 138 10.31 25.14 12.44
CA GLY A 138 10.39 25.77 13.76
C GLY A 138 11.36 26.94 13.88
N ASP A 139 12.32 27.09 12.96
CA ASP A 139 13.38 28.14 13.03
C ASP A 139 13.04 29.41 12.23
N ALA A 140 11.79 29.59 11.77
CA ALA A 140 11.33 30.77 11.03
C ALA A 140 10.31 31.61 11.80
N LEU A 141 10.47 31.76 13.13
CA LEU A 141 9.75 32.75 13.95
C LEU A 141 10.72 33.57 14.76
#